data_6d141cdabe010b02ef0cff58884c7af6
#
_entry.id   6d141cdabe010b02ef0cff58884c7af6
#
_cell.length_a   1.000
_cell.length_b   1.000
_cell.length_c   1.000
_cell.angle_alpha   90.00
_cell.angle_beta   90.00
_cell.angle_gamma   90.00
#
_symmetry.space_group_name_H-M   'P 1'
#
loop_
_entity.id
_entity.type
_entity.pdbx_description
1 polymer ?
#
loop_
_entity_poly.entity_id
_entity_poly.type
_entity_poly.pdbx_seq_one_letter_code
_entity_poly.pdbx_strand_id
1 'polypeptide(L)'
;MSSEFRSQPQPEQPAPRYREVSIGRAPVEVTEEQGVLHMRSLEPLAALPARLLDRLVHWARVRPEQTFIAARQAGGDWRRVTYREMLESVRAIAQSLLSYGLSANKPLALLSGNDIEHLQVALGAMYAGIPYCPVSPAYSLLSQDFAKLRHVCDLLQPGLVFVSDGVAYQRAIDAVLPAETPLITVRGQVPGRAQVSFASLLQTPGGSAADQAFDATGPDSIAKFLFTSGSTQLPKAVITTQRMLCANQQMLLQTFPVFGEEPPVLVDWLPWNHTFGGSHNVGIVLYNGGTFYLDDGKPTAQGFAETLRNLKEVSPTAYLTVPKGWEELVNALEQDAELRERFFARMKLFFFAAAGLSQSVWDRLDRVAELHCAERIRMMAGLGMTEAAPSCTFTTGPLSMAGYIGLPAPGCEVRLVPVDGKFEGRFRGPHIMPGYWRAPEQTAEVFDDQGFYCSGDAIKLADPHQPQLGLMFDGRIAEDFK
;
A
#
# COMPACT_ATOMS: atom_id res chain seq x y z
N MET A 1 44.92 -50.56 -11.13
CA MET A 1 44.81 -49.42 -12.06
C MET A 1 43.53 -48.68 -11.73
N SER A 2 43.65 -47.66 -10.88
CA SER A 2 42.49 -46.81 -10.46
C SER A 2 42.45 -45.63 -11.42
N SER A 3 41.41 -45.53 -12.23
CA SER A 3 41.18 -44.36 -13.09
C SER A 3 40.55 -43.25 -12.28
N GLU A 4 41.34 -42.24 -11.98
CA GLU A 4 40.82 -40.96 -11.45
C GLU A 4 40.00 -40.25 -12.53
N PHE A 5 38.65 -40.19 -12.34
CA PHE A 5 37.81 -39.28 -13.09
C PHE A 5 38.07 -37.85 -12.59
N ARG A 6 38.89 -37.09 -13.29
CA ARG A 6 38.95 -35.64 -13.14
C ARG A 6 37.67 -35.05 -13.73
N SER A 7 36.80 -34.54 -12.85
CA SER A 7 35.70 -33.68 -13.28
C SER A 7 36.28 -32.42 -13.93
N GLN A 8 35.96 -32.20 -15.20
CA GLN A 8 36.26 -30.92 -15.86
C GLN A 8 35.51 -29.80 -15.14
N PRO A 9 36.13 -28.66 -14.87
CA PRO A 9 35.40 -27.51 -14.35
C PRO A 9 34.33 -27.11 -15.35
N GLN A 10 33.08 -27.04 -14.88
CA GLN A 10 31.99 -26.46 -15.69
C GLN A 10 32.38 -25.01 -16.01
N PRO A 11 32.16 -24.53 -17.22
CA PRO A 11 32.40 -23.15 -17.57
C PRO A 11 31.55 -22.27 -16.63
N GLU A 12 32.19 -21.32 -15.94
CA GLU A 12 31.51 -20.31 -15.14
C GLU A 12 30.45 -19.64 -16.04
N GLN A 13 29.18 -19.79 -15.70
CA GLN A 13 28.15 -19.06 -16.39
C GLN A 13 28.37 -17.57 -16.13
N PRO A 14 28.31 -16.70 -17.16
CA PRO A 14 28.45 -15.27 -16.96
C PRO A 14 27.43 -14.78 -15.95
N ALA A 15 27.83 -13.87 -15.07
CA ALA A 15 26.94 -13.29 -14.08
C ALA A 15 25.67 -12.72 -14.75
N PRO A 16 24.48 -12.95 -14.18
CA PRO A 16 23.24 -12.49 -14.79
C PRO A 16 23.24 -10.97 -14.97
N ARG A 17 22.84 -10.51 -16.13
CA ARG A 17 22.70 -9.09 -16.43
C ARG A 17 21.34 -8.61 -15.93
N TYR A 18 21.33 -7.59 -15.09
CA TYR A 18 20.10 -6.91 -14.65
C TYR A 18 19.84 -5.67 -15.49
N ARG A 19 18.55 -5.43 -15.76
CA ARG A 19 18.11 -4.16 -16.34
C ARG A 19 18.50 -3.02 -15.41
N GLU A 20 19.03 -1.95 -15.99
CA GLU A 20 19.46 -0.80 -15.22
C GLU A 20 18.25 -0.09 -14.60
N VAL A 21 18.33 0.17 -13.31
CA VAL A 21 17.32 0.88 -12.52
C VAL A 21 17.97 1.63 -11.38
N SER A 22 17.57 2.87 -11.17
CA SER A 22 18.03 3.67 -10.04
C SER A 22 17.45 3.14 -8.73
N ILE A 23 18.32 2.62 -7.87
CA ILE A 23 18.03 2.19 -6.51
C ILE A 23 18.91 2.99 -5.56
N GLY A 24 18.33 3.52 -4.49
CA GLY A 24 19.04 4.27 -3.47
C GLY A 24 20.12 3.43 -2.79
N ARG A 25 21.15 4.09 -2.34
CA ARG A 25 22.13 3.45 -1.46
C ARG A 25 21.50 3.27 -0.10
N ALA A 26 21.80 2.16 0.55
CA ALA A 26 21.31 1.85 1.89
C ALA A 26 22.47 1.66 2.88
N PRO A 27 23.31 2.69 3.10
CA PRO A 27 24.33 2.59 4.14
C PRO A 27 23.63 2.56 5.50
N VAL A 28 24.05 1.63 6.35
CA VAL A 28 23.46 1.46 7.69
C VAL A 28 24.53 1.58 8.77
N GLU A 29 24.15 2.16 9.89
CA GLU A 29 24.87 2.03 11.15
C GLU A 29 24.23 0.87 11.93
N VAL A 30 25.09 0.02 12.48
CA VAL A 30 24.68 -1.07 13.37
C VAL A 30 25.47 -0.96 14.66
N THR A 31 24.77 -0.95 15.77
CA THR A 31 25.36 -0.96 17.12
C THR A 31 24.69 -2.05 17.95
N GLU A 32 25.42 -2.57 18.93
CA GLU A 32 24.91 -3.57 19.86
C GLU A 32 25.08 -3.06 21.29
N GLU A 33 24.00 -3.10 22.06
CA GLU A 33 24.01 -2.76 23.47
C GLU A 33 23.19 -3.78 24.27
N GLN A 34 23.82 -4.45 25.23
CA GLN A 34 23.19 -5.45 26.12
C GLN A 34 22.45 -6.56 25.35
N GLY A 35 22.98 -7.00 24.21
CA GLY A 35 22.39 -8.05 23.38
C GLY A 35 21.25 -7.57 22.48
N VAL A 36 20.93 -6.27 22.48
CA VAL A 36 19.99 -5.63 21.55
C VAL A 36 20.77 -5.02 20.40
N LEU A 37 20.43 -5.41 19.18
CA LEU A 37 20.99 -4.79 17.97
C LEU A 37 20.15 -3.58 17.55
N HIS A 38 20.82 -2.47 17.29
CA HIS A 38 20.21 -1.26 16.72
C HIS A 38 20.72 -1.08 15.30
N MET A 39 19.81 -0.86 14.37
CA MET A 39 20.14 -0.62 12.97
C MET A 39 19.36 0.59 12.46
N ARG A 40 20.04 1.52 11.79
CA ARG A 40 19.40 2.67 11.15
C ARG A 40 20.07 3.02 9.83
N SER A 41 19.32 3.60 8.93
CA SER A 41 19.89 4.19 7.72
C SER A 41 20.78 5.38 8.08
N LEU A 42 21.95 5.48 7.47
CA LEU A 42 22.81 6.67 7.53
C LEU A 42 22.33 7.78 6.59
N GLU A 43 21.46 7.44 5.62
CA GLU A 43 20.81 8.43 4.79
C GLU A 43 19.64 9.07 5.57
N PRO A 44 19.66 10.38 5.81
CA PRO A 44 18.56 11.04 6.49
C PRO A 44 17.33 11.07 5.60
N LEU A 45 16.14 11.00 6.22
CA LEU A 45 14.90 11.23 5.51
C LEU A 45 14.85 12.68 5.06
N ALA A 46 14.63 12.91 3.77
CA ALA A 46 14.53 14.24 3.19
C ALA A 46 13.26 14.97 3.68
N ALA A 47 13.20 16.28 3.44
CA ALA A 47 12.08 17.12 3.83
C ALA A 47 10.75 16.58 3.27
N LEU A 48 9.73 16.56 4.11
CA LEU A 48 8.40 16.05 3.80
C LEU A 48 7.46 17.20 3.42
N PRO A 49 6.51 16.97 2.48
CA PRO A 49 5.35 17.84 2.40
C PRO A 49 4.55 17.77 3.70
N ALA A 50 3.85 18.83 4.05
CA ALA A 50 3.01 18.85 5.25
C ALA A 50 1.82 17.88 5.13
N ARG A 51 1.34 17.68 3.92
CA ARG A 51 0.15 16.87 3.57
C ARG A 51 0.41 16.09 2.31
N LEU A 52 -0.14 14.89 2.23
CA LEU A 52 0.00 14.05 1.02
C LEU A 52 -0.58 14.74 -0.22
N LEU A 53 -1.70 15.45 -0.06
CA LEU A 53 -2.37 16.14 -1.17
C LEU A 53 -1.67 17.41 -1.66
N ASP A 54 -0.61 17.90 -0.98
CA ASP A 54 0.29 18.91 -1.54
C ASP A 54 0.88 18.41 -2.88
N ARG A 55 1.03 17.09 -3.04
CA ARG A 55 1.48 16.46 -4.29
C ARG A 55 0.39 16.49 -5.37
N LEU A 56 -0.89 16.28 -5.01
CA LEU A 56 -2.00 16.43 -5.96
C LEU A 56 -2.08 17.87 -6.50
N VAL A 57 -2.02 18.86 -5.60
CA VAL A 57 -2.03 20.27 -5.98
C VAL A 57 -0.83 20.64 -6.87
N HIS A 58 0.35 20.11 -6.54
CA HIS A 58 1.56 20.28 -7.35
C HIS A 58 1.38 19.74 -8.77
N TRP A 59 0.94 18.47 -8.91
CA TRP A 59 0.83 17.83 -10.22
C TRP A 59 -0.33 18.40 -11.06
N ALA A 60 -1.44 18.78 -10.43
CA ALA A 60 -2.54 19.46 -11.13
C ALA A 60 -2.08 20.81 -11.75
N ARG A 61 -1.07 21.44 -11.16
CA ARG A 61 -0.46 22.66 -11.72
C ARG A 61 0.59 22.38 -12.79
N VAL A 62 1.46 21.39 -12.57
CA VAL A 62 2.65 21.12 -13.40
C VAL A 62 2.32 20.22 -14.59
N ARG A 63 1.41 19.26 -14.40
CA ARG A 63 0.99 18.24 -15.39
C ARG A 63 -0.54 18.07 -15.40
N PRO A 64 -1.31 19.16 -15.63
CA PRO A 64 -2.77 19.14 -15.47
C PRO A 64 -3.47 18.07 -16.32
N GLU A 65 -3.00 17.83 -17.53
CA GLU A 65 -3.59 16.87 -18.49
C GLU A 65 -3.06 15.42 -18.32
N GLN A 66 -2.08 15.21 -17.44
CA GLN A 66 -1.61 13.87 -17.15
C GLN A 66 -2.72 13.05 -16.49
N THR A 67 -2.99 11.87 -17.01
CA THR A 67 -3.89 10.91 -16.37
C THR A 67 -3.35 10.53 -14.99
N PHE A 68 -4.14 10.76 -13.94
CA PHE A 68 -3.82 10.28 -12.60
C PHE A 68 -4.36 8.86 -12.40
N ILE A 69 -5.63 8.63 -12.72
CA ILE A 69 -6.25 7.31 -12.60
C ILE A 69 -7.08 6.99 -13.83
N ALA A 70 -7.08 5.72 -14.22
CA ALA A 70 -7.95 5.17 -15.25
C ALA A 70 -8.60 3.88 -14.74
N ALA A 71 -9.88 3.68 -15.05
CA ALA A 71 -10.63 2.47 -14.75
C ALA A 71 -11.47 2.07 -15.96
N ARG A 72 -11.77 0.77 -16.11
CA ARG A 72 -12.67 0.29 -17.16
C ARG A 72 -14.11 0.75 -16.92
N GLN A 73 -14.78 1.18 -17.98
CA GLN A 73 -16.24 1.42 -17.95
C GLN A 73 -16.96 0.16 -18.40
N ALA A 74 -17.70 -0.47 -17.50
CA ALA A 74 -18.45 -1.69 -17.78
C ALA A 74 -17.65 -2.77 -18.55
N GLY A 75 -16.36 -2.91 -18.23
CA GLY A 75 -15.44 -3.84 -18.89
C GLY A 75 -14.98 -3.43 -20.30
N GLY A 76 -15.36 -2.21 -20.77
CA GLY A 76 -15.00 -1.65 -22.08
C GLY A 76 -13.76 -0.74 -22.03
N ASP A 77 -13.90 0.47 -22.58
CA ASP A 77 -12.82 1.45 -22.68
C ASP A 77 -12.39 2.01 -21.33
N TRP A 78 -11.20 2.61 -21.31
CA TRP A 78 -10.67 3.27 -20.14
C TRP A 78 -11.30 4.64 -19.93
N ARG A 79 -12.03 4.83 -18.83
CA ARG A 79 -12.35 6.15 -18.29
C ARG A 79 -11.11 6.68 -17.58
N ARG A 80 -10.63 7.84 -18.03
CA ARG A 80 -9.46 8.50 -17.46
C ARG A 80 -9.89 9.74 -16.68
N VAL A 81 -9.17 10.00 -15.58
CA VAL A 81 -9.29 11.23 -14.80
C VAL A 81 -7.91 11.83 -14.69
N THR A 82 -7.76 13.05 -15.14
CA THR A 82 -6.49 13.80 -15.11
C THR A 82 -6.23 14.35 -13.70
N TYR A 83 -4.99 14.83 -13.47
CA TYR A 83 -4.65 15.50 -12.20
C TYR A 83 -5.49 16.75 -11.97
N ARG A 84 -5.81 17.53 -13.01
CA ARG A 84 -6.70 18.68 -12.93
C ARG A 84 -8.10 18.28 -12.52
N GLU A 85 -8.71 17.37 -13.25
CA GLU A 85 -10.08 16.87 -12.98
C GLU A 85 -10.20 16.25 -11.60
N MET A 86 -9.15 15.53 -11.15
CA MET A 86 -9.11 14.97 -9.81
C MET A 86 -9.10 16.08 -8.76
N LEU A 87 -8.26 17.11 -8.89
CA LEU A 87 -8.21 18.21 -7.94
C LEU A 87 -9.52 19.00 -7.90
N GLU A 88 -10.13 19.26 -9.06
CA GLU A 88 -11.45 19.92 -9.14
C GLU A 88 -12.52 19.11 -8.41
N SER A 89 -12.59 17.81 -8.66
CA SER A 89 -13.51 16.90 -7.99
C SER A 89 -13.27 16.84 -6.47
N VAL A 90 -12.01 16.72 -6.07
CA VAL A 90 -11.60 16.67 -4.66
C VAL A 90 -12.02 17.94 -3.91
N ARG A 91 -11.81 19.12 -4.51
CA ARG A 91 -12.23 20.40 -3.90
C ARG A 91 -13.75 20.53 -3.82
N ALA A 92 -14.50 20.09 -4.85
CA ALA A 92 -15.96 20.10 -4.85
C ALA A 92 -16.53 19.17 -3.76
N ILE A 93 -15.99 17.96 -3.67
CA ILE A 93 -16.37 16.99 -2.64
C ILE A 93 -16.02 17.53 -1.24
N ALA A 94 -14.83 18.06 -1.04
CA ALA A 94 -14.42 18.67 0.23
C ALA A 94 -15.40 19.77 0.66
N GLN A 95 -15.75 20.69 -0.25
CA GLN A 95 -16.74 21.75 0.00
C GLN A 95 -18.10 21.19 0.44
N SER A 96 -18.56 20.12 -0.21
CA SER A 96 -19.80 19.46 0.13
C SER A 96 -19.75 18.77 1.49
N LEU A 97 -18.65 18.08 1.80
CA LEU A 97 -18.47 17.33 3.05
C LEU A 97 -18.43 18.22 4.29
N LEU A 98 -17.98 19.48 4.18
CA LEU A 98 -17.93 20.43 5.31
C LEU A 98 -19.31 20.67 5.93
N SER A 99 -20.40 20.51 5.17
CA SER A 99 -21.77 20.70 5.67
C SER A 99 -22.28 19.59 6.62
N TYR A 100 -21.58 18.42 6.68
CA TYR A 100 -22.03 17.28 7.46
C TYR A 100 -21.52 17.24 8.90
N GLY A 101 -20.70 18.22 9.32
CA GLY A 101 -20.14 18.25 10.67
C GLY A 101 -19.23 17.06 11.01
N LEU A 102 -18.52 16.55 10.01
CA LEU A 102 -17.61 15.40 10.16
C LEU A 102 -16.31 15.80 10.90
N SER A 103 -15.72 14.84 11.58
CA SER A 103 -14.49 15.02 12.35
C SER A 103 -13.83 13.65 12.60
N ALA A 104 -12.72 13.62 13.35
CA ALA A 104 -12.13 12.36 13.79
C ALA A 104 -13.10 11.52 14.64
N ASN A 105 -13.97 12.16 15.43
CA ASN A 105 -14.99 11.46 16.24
C ASN A 105 -16.22 11.03 15.45
N LYS A 106 -16.41 11.58 14.25
CA LYS A 106 -17.49 11.28 13.31
C LYS A 106 -16.90 11.19 11.90
N PRO A 107 -16.02 10.21 11.61
CA PRO A 107 -15.35 10.11 10.32
C PRO A 107 -16.30 9.69 9.19
N LEU A 108 -15.79 9.72 7.97
CA LEU A 108 -16.43 9.16 6.80
C LEU A 108 -16.07 7.68 6.66
N ALA A 109 -17.05 6.78 6.60
CA ALA A 109 -16.81 5.38 6.24
C ALA A 109 -17.08 5.13 4.75
N LEU A 110 -16.26 4.28 4.11
CA LEU A 110 -16.42 3.92 2.70
C LEU A 110 -16.76 2.43 2.59
N LEU A 111 -17.99 2.13 2.16
CA LEU A 111 -18.46 0.79 1.82
C LEU A 111 -18.37 0.61 0.30
N SER A 112 -17.18 0.30 -0.18
CA SER A 112 -16.85 0.25 -1.59
C SER A 112 -15.66 -0.66 -1.86
N GLY A 113 -15.65 -1.28 -3.04
CA GLY A 113 -14.40 -1.75 -3.63
C GLY A 113 -13.57 -0.59 -4.15
N ASN A 114 -12.53 -0.92 -4.93
CA ASN A 114 -11.75 0.10 -5.61
C ASN A 114 -12.53 0.65 -6.79
N ASP A 115 -12.75 1.94 -6.83
CA ASP A 115 -13.29 2.66 -7.99
C ASP A 115 -12.85 4.13 -7.97
N ILE A 116 -13.07 4.84 -9.07
CA ILE A 116 -12.66 6.26 -9.20
C ILE A 116 -13.41 7.11 -8.16
N GLU A 117 -14.68 6.86 -7.95
CA GLU A 117 -15.54 7.60 -7.00
C GLU A 117 -15.09 7.40 -5.56
N HIS A 118 -14.66 6.17 -5.20
CA HIS A 118 -14.03 5.89 -3.91
C HIS A 118 -12.79 6.78 -3.71
N LEU A 119 -11.88 6.81 -4.70
CA LEU A 119 -10.66 7.60 -4.58
C LEU A 119 -10.99 9.10 -4.50
N GLN A 120 -11.92 9.61 -5.31
CA GLN A 120 -12.34 11.01 -5.27
C GLN A 120 -12.92 11.40 -3.91
N VAL A 121 -13.77 10.56 -3.31
CA VAL A 121 -14.35 10.82 -1.97
C VAL A 121 -13.28 10.71 -0.88
N ALA A 122 -12.40 9.72 -0.93
CA ALA A 122 -11.30 9.56 0.01
C ALA A 122 -10.36 10.78 0.02
N LEU A 123 -9.94 11.24 -1.17
CA LEU A 123 -9.10 12.42 -1.31
C LEU A 123 -9.85 13.71 -0.97
N GLY A 124 -11.15 13.80 -1.29
CA GLY A 124 -12.00 14.93 -0.90
C GLY A 124 -12.15 15.07 0.61
N ALA A 125 -12.34 13.95 1.31
CA ALA A 125 -12.36 13.93 2.77
C ALA A 125 -11.00 14.36 3.34
N MET A 126 -9.90 13.83 2.80
CA MET A 126 -8.55 14.21 3.21
C MET A 126 -8.27 15.71 2.98
N TYR A 127 -8.77 16.29 1.87
CA TYR A 127 -8.65 17.71 1.56
C TYR A 127 -9.44 18.58 2.54
N ALA A 128 -10.59 18.11 2.99
CA ALA A 128 -11.43 18.77 4.01
C ALA A 128 -10.92 18.58 5.45
N GLY A 129 -9.80 17.87 5.66
CA GLY A 129 -9.31 17.52 6.99
C GLY A 129 -10.18 16.52 7.74
N ILE A 130 -11.01 15.77 7.02
CA ILE A 130 -11.93 14.75 7.54
C ILE A 130 -11.30 13.37 7.40
N PRO A 131 -11.04 12.65 8.50
CA PRO A 131 -10.58 11.28 8.42
C PRO A 131 -11.60 10.35 7.75
N TYR A 132 -11.12 9.46 6.90
CA TYR A 132 -11.98 8.44 6.30
C TYR A 132 -11.52 7.02 6.66
N CYS A 133 -12.40 6.05 6.49
CA CYS A 133 -12.10 4.64 6.70
C CYS A 133 -12.61 3.81 5.52
N PRO A 134 -11.73 3.25 4.67
CA PRO A 134 -12.14 2.26 3.68
C PRO A 134 -12.36 0.93 4.38
N VAL A 135 -13.61 0.45 4.37
CA VAL A 135 -13.99 -0.80 5.01
C VAL A 135 -13.89 -1.96 4.02
N SER A 136 -13.36 -3.09 4.47
CA SER A 136 -13.28 -4.28 3.63
C SER A 136 -14.64 -4.67 3.04
N PRO A 137 -14.80 -4.76 1.72
CA PRO A 137 -16.04 -5.18 1.09
C PRO A 137 -16.53 -6.55 1.58
N ALA A 138 -15.62 -7.43 1.98
CA ALA A 138 -15.96 -8.75 2.51
C ALA A 138 -16.81 -8.67 3.79
N TYR A 139 -16.64 -7.63 4.62
CA TYR A 139 -17.40 -7.46 5.85
C TYR A 139 -18.87 -7.14 5.59
N SER A 140 -19.20 -6.63 4.39
CA SER A 140 -20.58 -6.30 3.96
C SER A 140 -21.14 -7.31 2.99
N LEU A 141 -20.36 -7.75 2.00
CA LEU A 141 -20.85 -8.52 0.85
C LEU A 141 -20.76 -10.04 1.05
N LEU A 142 -19.79 -10.51 1.83
CA LEU A 142 -19.56 -11.94 2.07
C LEU A 142 -19.99 -12.39 3.47
N SER A 143 -20.04 -11.49 4.43
CA SER A 143 -20.47 -11.78 5.80
C SER A 143 -21.96 -12.08 5.89
N GLN A 144 -22.34 -13.02 6.77
CA GLN A 144 -23.74 -13.35 7.05
C GLN A 144 -24.24 -12.65 8.32
N ASP A 145 -23.38 -12.46 9.31
CA ASP A 145 -23.68 -11.88 10.63
C ASP A 145 -23.28 -10.40 10.76
N PHE A 146 -22.47 -9.91 9.82
CA PHE A 146 -21.90 -8.55 9.80
C PHE A 146 -21.12 -8.16 11.07
N ALA A 147 -20.66 -9.13 11.86
CA ALA A 147 -20.04 -8.86 13.16
C ALA A 147 -18.82 -7.94 13.05
N LYS A 148 -17.94 -8.15 12.04
CA LYS A 148 -16.78 -7.27 11.82
C LYS A 148 -17.19 -5.87 11.38
N LEU A 149 -18.19 -5.74 10.51
CA LEU A 149 -18.71 -4.44 10.09
C LEU A 149 -19.31 -3.67 11.27
N ARG A 150 -20.09 -4.35 12.10
CA ARG A 150 -20.67 -3.77 13.32
C ARG A 150 -19.57 -3.24 14.24
N HIS A 151 -18.55 -4.06 14.51
CA HIS A 151 -17.41 -3.65 15.33
C HIS A 151 -16.72 -2.39 14.77
N VAL A 152 -16.49 -2.35 13.44
CA VAL A 152 -15.90 -1.17 12.77
C VAL A 152 -16.78 0.06 12.99
N CYS A 153 -18.09 -0.05 12.77
CA CYS A 153 -19.03 1.06 12.91
C CYS A 153 -19.18 1.52 14.36
N ASP A 154 -19.23 0.59 15.31
CA ASP A 154 -19.32 0.89 16.75
C ASP A 154 -18.07 1.61 17.25
N LEU A 155 -16.87 1.22 16.77
CA LEU A 155 -15.61 1.86 17.13
C LEU A 155 -15.45 3.23 16.50
N LEU A 156 -15.78 3.39 15.22
CA LEU A 156 -15.60 4.64 14.46
C LEU A 156 -16.73 5.65 14.70
N GLN A 157 -17.97 5.19 14.84
CA GLN A 157 -19.19 6.01 14.88
C GLN A 157 -19.25 6.98 13.68
N PRO A 158 -19.29 6.45 12.43
CA PRO A 158 -19.23 7.29 11.24
C PRO A 158 -20.39 8.28 11.17
N GLY A 159 -20.10 9.56 10.87
CA GLY A 159 -21.11 10.59 10.70
C GLY A 159 -21.74 10.59 9.31
N LEU A 160 -21.11 9.91 8.35
CA LEU A 160 -21.54 9.79 6.95
C LEU A 160 -20.95 8.52 6.37
N VAL A 161 -21.68 7.83 5.50
CA VAL A 161 -21.19 6.61 4.84
C VAL A 161 -21.32 6.76 3.32
N PHE A 162 -20.19 6.59 2.63
CA PHE A 162 -20.15 6.46 1.18
C PHE A 162 -20.38 5.00 0.78
N VAL A 163 -21.22 4.79 -0.24
CA VAL A 163 -21.62 3.46 -0.72
C VAL A 163 -21.53 3.43 -2.24
N SER A 164 -20.70 2.56 -2.81
CA SER A 164 -20.57 2.44 -4.26
C SER A 164 -21.82 1.86 -4.94
N ASP A 165 -22.54 0.97 -4.24
CA ASP A 165 -23.77 0.33 -4.74
C ASP A 165 -24.78 0.12 -3.60
N GLY A 166 -25.81 0.99 -3.54
CA GLY A 166 -26.82 0.95 -2.50
C GLY A 166 -27.58 -0.38 -2.42
N VAL A 167 -27.83 -1.03 -3.56
CA VAL A 167 -28.52 -2.32 -3.60
C VAL A 167 -27.64 -3.44 -3.06
N ALA A 168 -26.38 -3.51 -3.50
CA ALA A 168 -25.47 -4.56 -3.07
C ALA A 168 -25.17 -4.50 -1.56
N TYR A 169 -25.04 -3.30 -1.00
CA TYR A 169 -24.70 -3.09 0.41
C TYR A 169 -25.92 -2.97 1.33
N GLN A 170 -27.17 -2.95 0.81
CA GLN A 170 -28.39 -2.70 1.58
C GLN A 170 -28.50 -3.56 2.84
N ARG A 171 -28.33 -4.89 2.72
CA ARG A 171 -28.45 -5.82 3.86
C ARG A 171 -27.49 -5.47 5.00
N ALA A 172 -26.27 -5.12 4.67
CA ALA A 172 -25.25 -4.75 5.65
C ALA A 172 -25.57 -3.41 6.32
N ILE A 173 -26.02 -2.43 5.53
CA ILE A 173 -26.41 -1.10 5.99
C ILE A 173 -27.58 -1.21 6.96
N ASP A 174 -28.65 -1.93 6.59
CA ASP A 174 -29.84 -2.09 7.43
C ASP A 174 -29.58 -2.86 8.72
N ALA A 175 -28.62 -3.80 8.68
CA ALA A 175 -28.27 -4.60 9.86
C ALA A 175 -27.35 -3.86 10.84
N VAL A 176 -26.56 -2.87 10.39
CA VAL A 176 -25.45 -2.33 11.19
C VAL A 176 -25.59 -0.84 11.48
N LEU A 177 -25.98 -0.03 10.48
CA LEU A 177 -25.96 1.42 10.63
C LEU A 177 -27.25 1.95 11.28
N PRO A 178 -27.16 2.92 12.21
CA PRO A 178 -28.34 3.67 12.69
C PRO A 178 -29.14 4.24 11.52
N ALA A 179 -30.47 4.29 11.65
CA ALA A 179 -31.35 4.73 10.56
C ALA A 179 -31.11 6.18 10.12
N GLU A 180 -30.68 7.03 11.04
CA GLU A 180 -30.36 8.43 10.84
C GLU A 180 -29.00 8.68 10.18
N THR A 181 -28.11 7.67 10.07
CA THR A 181 -26.81 7.85 9.42
C THR A 181 -27.01 8.14 7.93
N PRO A 182 -26.62 9.34 7.44
CA PRO A 182 -26.79 9.70 6.04
C PRO A 182 -25.84 8.94 5.14
N LEU A 183 -26.24 8.75 3.88
CA LEU A 183 -25.49 8.02 2.88
C LEU A 183 -25.15 8.91 1.68
N ILE A 184 -24.00 8.63 1.04
CA ILE A 184 -23.68 9.05 -0.31
C ILE A 184 -23.67 7.79 -1.17
N THR A 185 -24.46 7.74 -2.25
CA THR A 185 -24.52 6.57 -3.14
C THR A 185 -24.07 6.92 -4.55
N VAL A 186 -23.27 6.03 -5.17
CA VAL A 186 -22.86 6.17 -6.58
C VAL A 186 -23.97 5.64 -7.48
N ARG A 187 -24.44 4.43 -7.22
CA ARG A 187 -25.53 3.77 -7.94
C ARG A 187 -26.47 3.04 -6.98
N GLY A 188 -27.69 2.85 -7.42
CA GLY A 188 -28.73 2.25 -6.59
C GLY A 188 -29.13 3.16 -5.42
N GLN A 189 -30.21 2.80 -4.76
CA GLN A 189 -30.72 3.50 -3.59
C GLN A 189 -30.91 2.49 -2.45
N VAL A 190 -30.73 2.96 -1.20
CA VAL A 190 -31.09 2.21 0.00
C VAL A 190 -32.42 2.73 0.50
N PRO A 191 -33.54 1.96 0.35
CA PRO A 191 -34.87 2.40 0.74
C PRO A 191 -34.94 2.83 2.20
N GLY A 192 -35.69 3.90 2.49
CA GLY A 192 -35.90 4.40 3.86
C GLY A 192 -34.69 5.11 4.50
N ARG A 193 -33.63 5.37 3.74
CA ARG A 193 -32.42 6.06 4.23
C ARG A 193 -32.32 7.48 3.66
N ALA A 194 -31.89 8.43 4.49
CA ALA A 194 -31.46 9.74 4.02
C ALA A 194 -30.19 9.56 3.17
N GLN A 195 -30.25 9.94 1.90
CA GLN A 195 -29.13 9.75 0.98
C GLN A 195 -29.06 10.83 -0.09
N VAL A 196 -27.83 11.11 -0.54
CA VAL A 196 -27.54 11.97 -1.68
C VAL A 196 -26.76 11.20 -2.73
N SER A 197 -26.86 11.59 -4.00
CA SER A 197 -26.05 10.96 -5.04
C SER A 197 -24.62 11.49 -4.99
N PHE A 198 -23.64 10.64 -5.29
CA PHE A 198 -22.26 11.08 -5.47
C PHE A 198 -22.13 12.23 -6.49
N ALA A 199 -22.90 12.17 -7.58
CA ALA A 199 -22.90 13.21 -8.59
C ALA A 199 -23.30 14.59 -8.03
N SER A 200 -24.15 14.65 -6.99
CA SER A 200 -24.54 15.93 -6.37
C SER A 200 -23.41 16.61 -5.62
N LEU A 201 -22.42 15.83 -5.11
CA LEU A 201 -21.24 16.41 -4.45
C LEU A 201 -20.37 17.22 -5.43
N LEU A 202 -20.38 16.85 -6.70
CA LEU A 202 -19.61 17.50 -7.76
C LEU A 202 -20.27 18.76 -8.31
N GLN A 203 -21.55 19.00 -7.99
CA GLN A 203 -22.30 20.18 -8.48
C GLN A 203 -21.91 21.47 -7.76
N THR A 204 -21.39 21.37 -6.55
CA THR A 204 -20.91 22.53 -5.80
C THR A 204 -19.42 22.73 -6.10
N PRO A 205 -19.03 23.78 -6.81
CA PRO A 205 -17.60 24.03 -7.06
C PRO A 205 -16.83 24.18 -5.75
N GLY A 206 -15.59 23.70 -5.73
CA GLY A 206 -14.70 23.89 -4.59
C GLY A 206 -14.49 25.39 -4.33
N GLY A 207 -14.73 25.80 -3.10
CA GLY A 207 -14.66 27.20 -2.66
C GLY A 207 -13.58 27.44 -1.59
N SER A 208 -13.52 28.69 -1.13
CA SER A 208 -12.56 29.11 -0.12
C SER A 208 -12.65 28.35 1.21
N ALA A 209 -13.85 27.85 1.57
CA ALA A 209 -14.01 27.06 2.79
C ALA A 209 -13.28 25.71 2.70
N ALA A 210 -13.34 25.03 1.55
CA ALA A 210 -12.57 23.81 1.32
C ALA A 210 -11.05 24.09 1.37
N ASP A 211 -10.60 25.18 0.74
CA ASP A 211 -9.18 25.56 0.74
C ASP A 211 -8.69 25.92 2.14
N GLN A 212 -9.49 26.65 2.94
CA GLN A 212 -9.18 26.95 4.34
C GLN A 212 -9.12 25.67 5.21
N ALA A 213 -10.03 24.72 4.99
CA ALA A 213 -10.01 23.45 5.68
C ALA A 213 -8.73 22.65 5.33
N PHE A 214 -8.33 22.66 4.05
CA PHE A 214 -7.08 22.06 3.61
C PHE A 214 -5.87 22.73 4.28
N ASP A 215 -5.81 24.05 4.31
CA ASP A 215 -4.71 24.80 4.92
C ASP A 215 -4.63 24.63 6.44
N ALA A 216 -5.75 24.30 7.09
CA ALA A 216 -5.80 24.00 8.51
C ALA A 216 -5.28 22.58 8.85
N THR A 217 -5.11 21.70 7.88
CA THR A 217 -4.53 20.37 8.10
C THR A 217 -3.00 20.46 8.19
N GLY A 218 -2.42 19.64 9.05
CA GLY A 218 -0.97 19.57 9.25
C GLY A 218 -0.46 18.12 9.28
N PRO A 219 0.84 17.95 9.50
CA PRO A 219 1.47 16.62 9.49
C PRO A 219 0.83 15.60 10.45
N ASP A 220 0.38 16.06 11.61
CA ASP A 220 -0.21 15.20 12.64
C ASP A 220 -1.73 15.04 12.53
N SER A 221 -2.35 15.70 11.54
CA SER A 221 -3.78 15.48 11.23
C SER A 221 -4.01 14.05 10.80
N ILE A 222 -5.08 13.44 11.33
CA ILE A 222 -5.48 12.07 10.96
C ILE A 222 -6.02 12.11 9.52
N ALA A 223 -5.39 11.34 8.63
CA ALA A 223 -5.82 11.20 7.25
C ALA A 223 -6.88 10.11 7.10
N LYS A 224 -6.66 8.97 7.72
CA LYS A 224 -7.55 7.81 7.64
C LYS A 224 -7.37 6.84 8.81
N PHE A 225 -8.36 5.95 8.93
CA PHE A 225 -8.28 4.77 9.78
C PHE A 225 -8.19 3.52 8.90
N LEU A 226 -7.24 2.63 9.20
CA LEU A 226 -7.14 1.33 8.55
C LEU A 226 -7.30 0.23 9.59
N PHE A 227 -8.17 -0.75 9.29
CA PHE A 227 -8.38 -1.87 10.18
C PHE A 227 -7.44 -3.02 9.88
N THR A 228 -6.73 -3.47 10.92
CA THR A 228 -5.87 -4.66 10.82
C THR A 228 -6.68 -5.92 11.04
N SER A 229 -6.49 -6.92 10.20
CA SER A 229 -7.08 -8.25 10.40
C SER A 229 -6.21 -9.07 11.35
N GLY A 230 -6.36 -8.86 12.65
CA GLY A 230 -5.78 -9.79 13.64
C GLY A 230 -6.33 -11.20 13.46
N SER A 231 -5.48 -12.24 13.54
CA SER A 231 -5.86 -13.63 13.24
C SER A 231 -6.86 -14.23 14.24
N THR A 232 -7.03 -13.64 15.44
CA THR A 232 -7.83 -14.20 16.53
C THR A 232 -8.70 -13.19 17.27
N GLN A 233 -8.60 -11.90 16.97
CA GLN A 233 -9.31 -10.82 17.65
C GLN A 233 -10.06 -9.91 16.66
N LEU A 234 -10.96 -9.08 17.19
CA LEU A 234 -11.61 -8.05 16.40
C LEU A 234 -10.58 -7.06 15.83
N PRO A 235 -10.78 -6.56 14.61
CA PRO A 235 -9.84 -5.65 13.97
C PRO A 235 -9.62 -4.37 14.77
N LYS A 236 -8.36 -3.91 14.84
CA LYS A 236 -7.99 -2.63 15.47
C LYS A 236 -7.94 -1.52 14.44
N ALA A 237 -8.40 -0.32 14.80
CA ALA A 237 -8.32 0.84 13.92
C ALA A 237 -6.98 1.56 14.08
N VAL A 238 -6.08 1.39 13.13
CA VAL A 238 -4.80 2.10 13.08
C VAL A 238 -5.03 3.56 12.69
N ILE A 239 -4.53 4.48 13.50
CA ILE A 239 -4.52 5.91 13.18
C ILE A 239 -3.41 6.15 12.15
N THR A 240 -3.79 6.60 10.94
CA THR A 240 -2.83 6.97 9.90
C THR A 240 -2.85 8.48 9.71
N THR A 241 -1.72 9.15 9.99
CA THR A 241 -1.58 10.60 9.88
C THR A 241 -1.02 11.03 8.53
N GLN A 242 -1.10 12.33 8.21
CA GLN A 242 -0.47 12.92 7.03
C GLN A 242 1.06 12.70 7.06
N ARG A 243 1.69 12.88 8.22
CA ARG A 243 3.12 12.63 8.42
C ARG A 243 3.52 11.21 8.05
N MET A 244 2.77 10.22 8.50
CA MET A 244 3.04 8.81 8.19
C MET A 244 3.02 8.54 6.69
N LEU A 245 1.99 9.02 6.00
CA LEU A 245 1.84 8.85 4.55
C LEU A 245 2.96 9.54 3.78
N CYS A 246 3.27 10.80 4.13
CA CYS A 246 4.33 11.56 3.47
C CYS A 246 5.71 10.96 3.74
N ALA A 247 5.99 10.56 4.98
CA ALA A 247 7.26 9.93 5.35
C ALA A 247 7.48 8.63 4.57
N ASN A 248 6.47 7.77 4.51
CA ASN A 248 6.62 6.49 3.81
C ASN A 248 6.80 6.68 2.30
N GLN A 249 6.09 7.63 1.67
CA GLN A 249 6.29 7.94 0.25
C GLN A 249 7.66 8.58 -0.03
N GLN A 250 8.18 9.38 0.88
CA GLN A 250 9.53 9.92 0.75
C GLN A 250 10.60 8.83 0.95
N MET A 251 10.41 7.89 1.88
CA MET A 251 11.24 6.70 2.03
C MET A 251 11.29 5.90 0.73
N LEU A 252 10.12 5.68 0.11
CA LEU A 252 10.00 4.98 -1.17
C LEU A 252 10.73 5.71 -2.29
N LEU A 253 10.59 7.03 -2.39
CA LEU A 253 11.27 7.81 -3.43
C LEU A 253 12.80 7.79 -3.26
N GLN A 254 13.32 7.85 -2.02
CA GLN A 254 14.75 7.75 -1.76
C GLN A 254 15.29 6.33 -2.00
N THR A 255 14.47 5.32 -1.70
CA THR A 255 14.82 3.91 -1.95
C THR A 255 14.75 3.56 -3.43
N PHE A 256 13.79 4.11 -4.16
CA PHE A 256 13.54 3.89 -5.58
C PHE A 256 13.51 5.23 -6.35
N PRO A 257 14.66 5.88 -6.56
CA PRO A 257 14.74 7.17 -7.27
C PRO A 257 14.14 7.13 -8.66
N VAL A 258 14.08 5.96 -9.27
CA VAL A 258 13.43 5.72 -10.58
C VAL A 258 12.00 6.27 -10.64
N PHE A 259 11.26 6.30 -9.54
CA PHE A 259 9.89 6.87 -9.50
C PHE A 259 9.87 8.40 -9.67
N GLY A 260 10.95 9.08 -9.31
CA GLY A 260 11.11 10.53 -9.54
C GLY A 260 11.71 10.85 -10.91
N GLU A 261 12.48 9.93 -11.48
CA GLU A 261 13.12 10.08 -12.80
C GLU A 261 12.12 9.85 -13.94
N GLU A 262 11.28 8.83 -13.81
CA GLU A 262 10.19 8.53 -14.73
C GLU A 262 8.88 8.37 -13.93
N PRO A 263 7.82 9.14 -14.27
CA PRO A 263 6.52 9.00 -13.58
C PRO A 263 6.02 7.56 -13.63
N PRO A 264 5.72 6.95 -12.47
CA PRO A 264 5.33 5.54 -12.42
C PRO A 264 4.00 5.30 -13.14
N VAL A 265 3.93 4.21 -13.89
CA VAL A 265 2.70 3.66 -14.46
C VAL A 265 2.45 2.32 -13.79
N LEU A 266 1.38 2.24 -13.02
CA LEU A 266 0.97 1.01 -12.33
C LEU A 266 -0.32 0.46 -12.91
N VAL A 267 -0.41 -0.87 -12.95
CA VAL A 267 -1.65 -1.64 -13.18
C VAL A 267 -1.86 -2.46 -11.91
N ASP A 268 -2.88 -2.16 -11.13
CA ASP A 268 -3.01 -2.70 -9.77
C ASP A 268 -4.46 -2.98 -9.37
N TRP A 269 -4.67 -4.15 -8.76
CA TRP A 269 -5.95 -4.63 -8.23
C TRP A 269 -5.97 -4.71 -6.69
N LEU A 270 -4.88 -4.40 -6.01
CA LEU A 270 -4.77 -4.54 -4.56
C LEU A 270 -5.82 -3.70 -3.83
N PRO A 271 -6.48 -4.26 -2.81
CA PRO A 271 -7.57 -3.58 -2.10
C PRO A 271 -7.11 -2.30 -1.41
N TRP A 272 -7.84 -1.20 -1.55
CA TRP A 272 -7.49 0.08 -0.93
C TRP A 272 -7.85 0.19 0.57
N ASN A 273 -8.66 -0.74 1.07
CA ASN A 273 -8.82 -0.92 2.51
C ASN A 273 -7.61 -1.59 3.18
N HIS A 274 -6.63 -2.04 2.39
CA HIS A 274 -5.36 -2.56 2.85
C HIS A 274 -4.22 -1.57 2.57
N THR A 275 -3.28 -1.45 3.51
CA THR A 275 -2.20 -0.45 3.44
C THR A 275 -1.32 -0.60 2.19
N PHE A 276 -1.11 -1.83 1.68
CA PHE A 276 -0.30 -2.07 0.49
C PHE A 276 -0.94 -1.46 -0.77
N GLY A 277 -2.23 -1.70 -1.02
CA GLY A 277 -2.94 -1.06 -2.14
C GLY A 277 -3.18 0.43 -1.90
N GLY A 278 -3.86 0.77 -0.79
CA GLY A 278 -4.42 2.10 -0.57
C GLY A 278 -3.46 3.16 -0.01
N SER A 279 -2.32 2.78 0.58
CA SER A 279 -1.30 3.73 1.05
C SER A 279 -0.04 3.67 0.19
N HIS A 280 0.48 2.48 -0.06
CA HIS A 280 1.73 2.28 -0.77
C HIS A 280 1.58 2.52 -2.29
N ASN A 281 0.76 1.72 -3.00
CA ASN A 281 0.69 1.77 -4.46
C ASN A 281 0.00 3.04 -4.97
N VAL A 282 -1.15 3.41 -4.41
CA VAL A 282 -1.82 4.70 -4.74
C VAL A 282 -0.91 5.87 -4.38
N GLY A 283 -0.23 5.79 -3.24
CA GLY A 283 0.72 6.81 -2.80
C GLY A 283 1.90 6.99 -3.74
N ILE A 284 2.50 5.91 -4.26
CA ILE A 284 3.61 5.98 -5.24
C ILE A 284 3.21 6.81 -6.45
N VAL A 285 2.03 6.54 -7.00
CA VAL A 285 1.54 7.28 -8.18
C VAL A 285 1.26 8.74 -7.85
N LEU A 286 0.53 9.00 -6.77
CA LEU A 286 0.17 10.35 -6.35
C LEU A 286 1.42 11.19 -6.00
N TYR A 287 2.37 10.61 -5.29
CA TYR A 287 3.57 11.31 -4.82
C TYR A 287 4.48 11.72 -5.98
N ASN A 288 4.58 10.88 -7.01
CA ASN A 288 5.54 11.03 -8.10
C ASN A 288 4.91 11.46 -9.46
N GLY A 289 3.62 11.81 -9.49
CA GLY A 289 2.96 12.32 -10.69
C GLY A 289 2.78 11.26 -11.78
N GLY A 290 2.53 10.04 -11.37
CA GLY A 290 2.35 8.88 -12.24
C GLY A 290 0.93 8.67 -12.73
N THR A 291 0.66 7.48 -13.28
CA THR A 291 -0.66 7.03 -13.73
C THR A 291 -1.01 5.68 -13.10
N PHE A 292 -2.17 5.61 -12.48
CA PHE A 292 -2.72 4.39 -11.88
C PHE A 292 -3.81 3.81 -12.79
N TYR A 293 -3.58 2.63 -13.34
CA TYR A 293 -4.61 1.85 -14.03
C TYR A 293 -5.23 0.88 -13.04
N LEU A 294 -6.48 1.16 -12.68
CA LEU A 294 -7.25 0.29 -11.80
C LEU A 294 -7.59 -1.00 -12.51
N ASP A 295 -7.15 -2.11 -11.94
CA ASP A 295 -7.37 -3.45 -12.47
C ASP A 295 -8.50 -4.12 -11.68
N ASP A 296 -9.53 -4.58 -12.40
CA ASP A 296 -10.64 -5.34 -11.82
C ASP A 296 -10.30 -6.84 -11.63
N GLY A 297 -9.06 -7.22 -11.94
CA GLY A 297 -8.57 -8.57 -11.79
C GLY A 297 -8.50 -9.05 -10.34
N LYS A 298 -8.36 -10.36 -10.21
CA LYS A 298 -8.15 -11.03 -8.91
C LYS A 298 -7.18 -12.19 -9.10
N PRO A 299 -6.38 -12.56 -8.08
CA PRO A 299 -5.41 -13.65 -8.19
C PRO A 299 -6.08 -15.03 -8.09
N THR A 300 -7.07 -15.26 -8.94
CA THR A 300 -7.80 -16.53 -9.12
C THR A 300 -7.78 -16.88 -10.59
N ALA A 301 -7.86 -18.15 -10.94
CA ALA A 301 -7.78 -18.61 -12.33
C ALA A 301 -8.75 -17.91 -13.29
N GLN A 302 -9.94 -17.57 -12.83
CA GLN A 302 -10.94 -16.84 -13.63
C GLN A 302 -10.76 -15.32 -13.57
N GLY A 303 -10.49 -14.78 -12.39
CA GLY A 303 -10.37 -13.32 -12.17
C GLY A 303 -9.10 -12.72 -12.76
N PHE A 304 -8.04 -13.52 -12.95
CA PHE A 304 -6.76 -13.04 -13.46
C PHE A 304 -6.78 -12.71 -14.98
N ALA A 305 -7.79 -13.20 -15.71
CA ALA A 305 -7.94 -12.90 -17.13
C ALA A 305 -8.07 -11.38 -17.41
N GLU A 306 -8.73 -10.61 -16.53
CA GLU A 306 -8.80 -9.15 -16.66
C GLU A 306 -7.45 -8.50 -16.45
N THR A 307 -6.66 -8.94 -15.48
CA THR A 307 -5.28 -8.47 -15.28
C THR A 307 -4.45 -8.70 -16.54
N LEU A 308 -4.51 -9.89 -17.13
CA LEU A 308 -3.77 -10.21 -18.37
C LEU A 308 -4.21 -9.33 -19.53
N ARG A 309 -5.52 -9.09 -19.69
CA ARG A 309 -6.05 -8.19 -20.69
C ARG A 309 -5.50 -6.77 -20.50
N ASN A 310 -5.51 -6.27 -19.28
CA ASN A 310 -5.02 -4.94 -18.96
C ASN A 310 -3.51 -4.80 -19.22
N LEU A 311 -2.72 -5.81 -18.87
CA LEU A 311 -1.27 -5.84 -19.10
C LEU A 311 -0.87 -5.98 -20.58
N LYS A 312 -1.76 -6.47 -21.45
CA LYS A 312 -1.56 -6.45 -22.91
C LYS A 312 -1.81 -5.07 -23.52
N GLU A 313 -2.62 -4.24 -22.89
CA GLU A 313 -2.91 -2.88 -23.36
C GLU A 313 -1.98 -1.82 -22.71
N VAL A 314 -1.61 -2.03 -21.46
CA VAL A 314 -0.83 -1.07 -20.66
C VAL A 314 0.51 -1.69 -20.28
N SER A 315 1.60 -1.02 -20.65
CA SER A 315 2.96 -1.38 -20.25
C SER A 315 3.32 -0.66 -18.94
N PRO A 316 3.30 -1.34 -17.78
CA PRO A 316 3.66 -0.71 -16.51
C PRO A 316 5.17 -0.46 -16.42
N THR A 317 5.57 0.55 -15.63
CA THR A 317 6.98 0.82 -15.33
C THR A 317 7.48 0.06 -14.12
N ALA A 318 6.58 -0.27 -13.22
CA ALA A 318 6.81 -1.16 -12.08
C ALA A 318 5.58 -2.02 -11.85
N TYR A 319 5.78 -3.25 -11.37
CA TYR A 319 4.66 -4.12 -11.04
C TYR A 319 4.79 -4.59 -9.58
N LEU A 320 3.78 -4.22 -8.78
CA LEU A 320 3.78 -4.41 -7.34
C LEU A 320 2.56 -5.24 -6.96
N THR A 321 2.77 -6.46 -6.47
CA THR A 321 1.66 -7.34 -6.10
C THR A 321 2.06 -8.33 -5.01
N VAL A 322 1.09 -9.12 -4.55
CA VAL A 322 1.30 -10.19 -3.58
C VAL A 322 1.84 -11.46 -4.27
N PRO A 323 2.47 -12.40 -3.52
CA PRO A 323 3.04 -13.61 -4.10
C PRO A 323 2.10 -14.41 -4.99
N LYS A 324 0.82 -14.50 -4.63
CA LYS A 324 -0.17 -15.21 -5.48
C LYS A 324 -0.39 -14.52 -6.83
N GLY A 325 -0.35 -13.20 -6.88
CA GLY A 325 -0.40 -12.45 -8.15
C GLY A 325 0.83 -12.74 -9.03
N TRP A 326 2.01 -12.86 -8.44
CA TRP A 326 3.23 -13.23 -9.15
C TRP A 326 3.18 -14.66 -9.70
N GLU A 327 2.64 -15.60 -8.93
CA GLU A 327 2.46 -17.00 -9.36
C GLU A 327 1.54 -17.10 -10.60
N GLU A 328 0.39 -16.41 -10.57
CA GLU A 328 -0.53 -16.38 -11.72
C GLU A 328 0.10 -15.69 -12.93
N LEU A 329 0.82 -14.58 -12.69
CA LEU A 329 1.43 -13.82 -13.78
C LEU A 329 2.55 -14.60 -14.47
N VAL A 330 3.44 -15.27 -13.73
CA VAL A 330 4.53 -16.03 -14.35
C VAL A 330 4.00 -17.19 -15.19
N ASN A 331 2.92 -17.86 -14.75
CA ASN A 331 2.25 -18.90 -15.54
C ASN A 331 1.80 -18.37 -16.92
N ALA A 332 1.25 -17.15 -16.96
CA ALA A 332 0.82 -16.52 -18.19
C ALA A 332 2.01 -16.03 -19.04
N LEU A 333 3.00 -15.40 -18.41
CA LEU A 333 4.20 -14.91 -19.10
C LEU A 333 4.99 -16.03 -19.81
N GLU A 334 5.02 -17.24 -19.27
CA GLU A 334 5.68 -18.38 -19.91
C GLU A 334 5.01 -18.80 -21.22
N GLN A 335 3.71 -18.54 -21.37
CA GLN A 335 2.92 -19.05 -22.49
C GLN A 335 2.55 -17.99 -23.53
N ASP A 336 2.50 -16.70 -23.15
CA ASP A 336 1.96 -15.62 -23.97
C ASP A 336 3.04 -14.63 -24.40
N ALA A 337 3.41 -14.64 -25.67
CA ALA A 337 4.46 -13.81 -26.24
C ALA A 337 4.05 -12.32 -26.33
N GLU A 338 2.77 -12.03 -26.65
CA GLU A 338 2.24 -10.68 -26.70
C GLU A 338 2.23 -10.03 -25.31
N LEU A 339 1.82 -10.81 -24.29
CA LEU A 339 1.87 -10.36 -22.90
C LEU A 339 3.32 -10.03 -22.49
N ARG A 340 4.31 -10.90 -22.82
CA ARG A 340 5.72 -10.62 -22.51
C ARG A 340 6.19 -9.32 -23.15
N GLU A 341 5.91 -9.13 -24.44
CA GLU A 341 6.31 -7.92 -25.16
C GLU A 341 5.79 -6.67 -24.47
N ARG A 342 4.50 -6.63 -24.13
CA ARG A 342 3.87 -5.49 -23.48
C ARG A 342 4.33 -5.30 -22.03
N PHE A 343 4.36 -6.37 -21.26
CA PHE A 343 4.70 -6.32 -19.84
C PHE A 343 6.15 -5.86 -19.61
N PHE A 344 7.11 -6.37 -20.38
CA PHE A 344 8.52 -6.02 -20.22
C PHE A 344 8.94 -4.74 -20.92
N ALA A 345 8.11 -4.17 -21.80
CA ALA A 345 8.49 -3.03 -22.64
C ALA A 345 9.05 -1.83 -21.86
N ARG A 346 8.45 -1.49 -20.73
CA ARG A 346 8.84 -0.35 -19.87
C ARG A 346 9.22 -0.75 -18.45
N MET A 347 9.20 -2.05 -18.13
CA MET A 347 9.39 -2.54 -16.78
C MET A 347 10.76 -2.18 -16.22
N LYS A 348 10.81 -1.54 -15.06
CA LYS A 348 12.02 -1.17 -14.35
C LYS A 348 12.30 -2.06 -13.14
N LEU A 349 11.26 -2.38 -12.36
CA LEU A 349 11.40 -3.20 -11.16
C LEU A 349 10.12 -3.99 -10.87
N PHE A 350 10.30 -5.10 -10.18
CA PHE A 350 9.25 -5.90 -9.55
C PHE A 350 9.25 -5.66 -8.06
N PHE A 351 8.08 -5.78 -7.45
CA PHE A 351 7.95 -5.67 -6.00
C PHE A 351 6.90 -6.63 -5.45
N PHE A 352 7.20 -7.31 -4.37
CA PHE A 352 6.22 -8.09 -3.63
C PHE A 352 6.21 -7.73 -2.15
N ALA A 353 5.04 -7.91 -1.50
CA ALA A 353 4.88 -7.75 -0.06
C ALA A 353 3.68 -8.57 0.45
N ALA A 354 3.40 -8.47 1.74
CA ALA A 354 2.33 -9.13 2.49
C ALA A 354 2.53 -10.62 2.76
N ALA A 355 3.39 -11.31 2.03
CA ALA A 355 3.80 -12.70 2.28
C ALA A 355 5.14 -12.99 1.60
N GLY A 356 5.76 -14.12 1.93
CA GLY A 356 7.00 -14.57 1.28
C GLY A 356 6.74 -15.07 -0.14
N LEU A 357 7.55 -14.61 -1.10
CA LEU A 357 7.58 -15.16 -2.46
C LEU A 357 8.48 -16.41 -2.47
N SER A 358 8.00 -17.49 -3.09
CA SER A 358 8.83 -18.70 -3.22
C SER A 358 9.99 -18.48 -4.19
N GLN A 359 11.15 -19.05 -3.89
CA GLN A 359 12.32 -18.98 -4.77
C GLN A 359 12.00 -19.55 -6.17
N SER A 360 11.18 -20.58 -6.25
CA SER A 360 10.78 -21.17 -7.52
C SER A 360 10.01 -20.21 -8.45
N VAL A 361 9.10 -19.40 -7.91
CA VAL A 361 8.39 -18.36 -8.69
C VAL A 361 9.36 -17.26 -9.12
N TRP A 362 10.26 -16.86 -8.24
CA TRP A 362 11.29 -15.88 -8.54
C TRP A 362 12.21 -16.34 -9.69
N ASP A 363 12.75 -17.56 -9.60
CA ASP A 363 13.63 -18.13 -10.63
C ASP A 363 12.94 -18.26 -11.99
N ARG A 364 11.63 -18.53 -12.01
CA ARG A 364 10.83 -18.58 -13.24
C ARG A 364 10.67 -17.19 -13.86
N LEU A 365 10.41 -16.15 -13.03
CA LEU A 365 10.32 -14.76 -13.49
C LEU A 365 11.66 -14.30 -14.09
N ASP A 366 12.77 -14.59 -13.42
CA ASP A 366 14.11 -14.29 -13.93
C ASP A 366 14.36 -14.97 -15.28
N ARG A 367 14.04 -16.26 -15.41
CA ARG A 367 14.20 -17.02 -16.64
C ARG A 367 13.37 -16.44 -17.79
N VAL A 368 12.11 -16.11 -17.54
CA VAL A 368 11.23 -15.53 -18.56
C VAL A 368 11.77 -14.15 -19.00
N ALA A 369 12.25 -13.32 -18.08
CA ALA A 369 12.84 -12.03 -18.40
C ALA A 369 14.14 -12.20 -19.20
N GLU A 370 15.04 -13.09 -18.79
CA GLU A 370 16.27 -13.38 -19.53
C GLU A 370 16.03 -13.87 -20.96
N LEU A 371 15.06 -14.79 -21.13
CA LEU A 371 14.72 -15.33 -22.45
C LEU A 371 14.10 -14.27 -23.38
N HIS A 372 13.35 -13.32 -22.82
CA HIS A 372 12.66 -12.29 -23.61
C HIS A 372 13.49 -11.01 -23.82
N CYS A 373 14.15 -10.53 -22.76
CA CYS A 373 14.86 -9.23 -22.74
C CYS A 373 16.38 -9.37 -22.73
N ALA A 374 16.95 -10.57 -22.58
CA ALA A 374 18.36 -10.81 -22.28
C ALA A 374 18.83 -10.13 -20.96
N GLU A 375 17.93 -9.82 -20.08
CA GLU A 375 18.15 -9.15 -18.80
C GLU A 375 17.18 -9.67 -17.74
N ARG A 376 17.58 -9.68 -16.48
CA ARG A 376 16.69 -9.84 -15.33
C ARG A 376 16.11 -8.50 -14.91
N ILE A 377 14.90 -8.54 -14.36
CA ILE A 377 14.30 -7.38 -13.69
C ILE A 377 14.51 -7.55 -12.18
N ARG A 378 14.97 -6.51 -11.50
CA ARG A 378 15.17 -6.58 -10.06
C ARG A 378 13.84 -6.82 -9.34
N MET A 379 13.79 -7.91 -8.58
CA MET A 379 12.71 -8.21 -7.65
C MET A 379 13.03 -7.58 -6.30
N MET A 380 12.21 -6.63 -5.89
CA MET A 380 12.33 -5.93 -4.63
C MET A 380 11.24 -6.38 -3.66
N ALA A 381 11.52 -6.23 -2.39
CA ALA A 381 10.60 -6.51 -1.31
C ALA A 381 10.90 -5.63 -0.10
N GLY A 382 10.15 -5.79 0.95
CA GLY A 382 10.40 -5.14 2.22
C GLY A 382 9.50 -5.70 3.32
N LEU A 383 9.83 -5.39 4.56
CA LEU A 383 8.95 -5.62 5.68
C LEU A 383 8.11 -4.37 5.92
N GLY A 384 6.81 -4.59 6.10
CA GLY A 384 5.88 -3.52 6.40
C GLY A 384 4.61 -4.03 7.05
N MET A 385 3.88 -3.10 7.67
CA MET A 385 2.64 -3.35 8.39
C MET A 385 1.76 -2.11 8.37
N THR A 386 0.47 -2.27 8.67
CA THR A 386 -0.47 -1.14 8.66
C THR A 386 -0.02 -0.03 9.63
N GLU A 387 0.54 -0.41 10.76
CA GLU A 387 1.06 0.46 11.82
C GLU A 387 2.28 1.29 11.39
N ALA A 388 2.87 1.00 10.21
CA ALA A 388 4.04 1.68 9.67
C ALA A 388 3.81 2.38 8.30
N ALA A 389 2.60 2.44 7.79
CA ALA A 389 2.10 3.18 6.61
C ALA A 389 2.65 2.84 5.18
N PRO A 390 3.10 1.66 4.75
CA PRO A 390 3.35 0.47 5.54
C PRO A 390 4.83 0.15 5.82
N SER A 391 5.82 0.72 5.10
CA SER A 391 7.15 0.13 4.91
C SER A 391 8.15 0.55 6.00
N CYS A 392 8.90 -0.43 6.52
CA CYS A 392 10.01 -0.21 7.46
C CYS A 392 11.36 -0.50 6.82
N THR A 393 11.46 -1.58 6.04
CA THR A 393 12.71 -2.00 5.39
C THR A 393 12.49 -2.28 3.91
N PHE A 394 13.59 -2.25 3.13
CA PHE A 394 13.57 -2.60 1.71
C PHE A 394 14.81 -3.40 1.33
N THR A 395 14.67 -4.29 0.34
CA THR A 395 15.74 -5.18 -0.13
C THR A 395 16.76 -4.44 -1.02
N THR A 396 17.31 -3.35 -0.51
CA THR A 396 18.31 -2.51 -1.15
C THR A 396 19.75 -2.99 -0.94
N GLY A 397 19.95 -3.99 -0.07
CA GLY A 397 21.24 -4.61 0.18
C GLY A 397 21.72 -5.51 -0.96
N PRO A 398 22.87 -6.16 -0.80
CA PRO A 398 23.49 -6.96 -1.86
C PRO A 398 22.82 -8.31 -2.12
N LEU A 399 21.92 -8.76 -1.24
CA LEU A 399 21.29 -10.07 -1.34
C LEU A 399 20.02 -9.99 -2.19
N SER A 400 19.76 -11.05 -2.97
CA SER A 400 18.57 -11.20 -3.81
C SER A 400 18.05 -12.63 -3.67
N MET A 401 17.25 -12.87 -2.63
CA MET A 401 16.77 -14.20 -2.28
C MET A 401 15.48 -14.14 -1.47
N ALA A 402 14.69 -15.22 -1.51
CA ALA A 402 13.48 -15.36 -0.73
C ALA A 402 13.73 -15.23 0.79
N GLY A 403 12.85 -14.55 1.49
CA GLY A 403 12.95 -14.30 2.93
C GLY A 403 13.82 -13.11 3.32
N TYR A 404 14.63 -12.56 2.41
CA TYR A 404 15.37 -11.33 2.66
C TYR A 404 14.40 -10.14 2.71
N ILE A 405 14.46 -9.36 3.79
CA ILE A 405 13.62 -8.17 4.00
C ILE A 405 14.44 -6.87 3.95
N GLY A 406 15.73 -6.98 3.80
CA GLY A 406 16.62 -5.87 3.46
C GLY A 406 17.10 -5.03 4.64
N LEU A 407 17.17 -3.74 4.42
CA LEU A 407 17.77 -2.75 5.29
C LEU A 407 16.74 -1.66 5.66
N PRO A 408 16.90 -0.98 6.80
CA PRO A 408 16.02 0.12 7.20
C PRO A 408 15.91 1.19 6.13
N ALA A 409 14.68 1.65 5.87
CA ALA A 409 14.44 2.82 5.04
C ALA A 409 15.01 4.09 5.67
N PRO A 410 15.34 5.14 4.88
CA PRO A 410 15.73 6.43 5.43
C PRO A 410 14.73 6.96 6.46
N GLY A 411 15.20 7.27 7.67
CA GLY A 411 14.37 7.72 8.79
C GLY A 411 13.67 6.61 9.58
N CYS A 412 13.87 5.35 9.23
CA CYS A 412 13.42 4.20 10.02
C CYS A 412 14.56 3.69 10.91
N GLU A 413 14.28 3.50 12.19
CA GLU A 413 15.14 2.82 13.16
C GLU A 413 14.58 1.44 13.47
N VAL A 414 15.45 0.44 13.51
CA VAL A 414 15.12 -0.95 13.82
C VAL A 414 15.90 -1.40 15.05
N ARG A 415 15.20 -2.02 16.01
CA ARG A 415 15.82 -2.77 17.10
C ARG A 415 15.48 -4.25 16.96
N LEU A 416 16.48 -5.09 17.14
CA LEU A 416 16.31 -6.53 17.28
C LEU A 416 16.46 -6.88 18.76
N VAL A 417 15.34 -7.13 19.39
CA VAL A 417 15.28 -7.38 20.85
C VAL A 417 15.14 -8.88 21.09
N PRO A 418 16.02 -9.51 21.91
CA PRO A 418 15.88 -10.92 22.22
C PRO A 418 14.57 -11.23 22.94
N VAL A 419 13.77 -12.13 22.37
CA VAL A 419 12.52 -12.64 22.94
C VAL A 419 12.44 -14.14 22.65
N ASP A 420 12.37 -14.96 23.68
CA ASP A 420 12.16 -16.41 23.58
C ASP A 420 13.08 -17.14 22.58
N GLY A 421 14.37 -16.75 22.53
CA GLY A 421 15.37 -17.37 21.68
C GLY A 421 15.42 -16.86 20.24
N LYS A 422 14.57 -15.90 19.90
CA LYS A 422 14.58 -15.15 18.62
C LYS A 422 14.79 -13.66 18.88
N PHE A 423 14.89 -12.89 17.80
CA PHE A 423 14.85 -11.43 17.89
C PHE A 423 13.49 -10.92 17.41
N GLU A 424 12.80 -10.15 18.24
CA GLU A 424 11.66 -9.35 17.82
C GLU A 424 12.13 -8.08 17.11
N GLY A 425 11.60 -7.82 15.92
CA GLY A 425 11.80 -6.57 15.21
C GLY A 425 10.91 -5.47 15.81
N ARG A 426 11.54 -4.38 16.29
CA ARG A 426 10.86 -3.18 16.76
C ARG A 426 11.24 -1.98 15.92
N PHE A 427 10.29 -1.09 15.68
CA PHE A 427 10.43 -0.01 14.70
C PHE A 427 10.09 1.35 15.29
N ARG A 428 10.87 2.38 14.91
CA ARG A 428 10.63 3.78 15.25
C ARG A 428 10.89 4.68 14.06
N GLY A 429 10.10 5.75 13.93
CA GLY A 429 10.25 6.74 12.87
C GLY A 429 8.97 7.50 12.58
N PRO A 430 9.00 8.51 11.70
CA PRO A 430 7.85 9.36 11.39
C PRO A 430 6.72 8.63 10.66
N HIS A 431 6.96 7.43 10.18
CA HIS A 431 6.00 6.55 9.51
C HIS A 431 5.24 5.63 10.47
N ILE A 432 5.63 5.58 11.75
CA ILE A 432 4.98 4.73 12.76
C ILE A 432 3.75 5.43 13.32
N MET A 433 2.67 4.67 13.50
CA MET A 433 1.40 5.17 14.03
C MET A 433 1.53 5.80 15.42
N PRO A 434 0.70 6.79 15.77
CA PRO A 434 0.60 7.28 17.15
C PRO A 434 -0.16 6.32 18.08
N GLY A 435 -0.90 5.36 17.52
CA GLY A 435 -1.66 4.37 18.27
C GLY A 435 -2.91 3.88 17.55
N TYR A 436 -3.69 3.09 18.26
CA TYR A 436 -4.99 2.59 17.83
C TYR A 436 -6.12 3.53 18.30
N TRP A 437 -7.08 3.78 17.42
CA TRP A 437 -8.20 4.66 17.70
C TRP A 437 -9.08 4.11 18.83
N ARG A 438 -9.32 4.94 19.86
CA ARG A 438 -10.12 4.62 21.06
C ARG A 438 -9.67 3.35 21.78
N ALA A 439 -8.39 3.00 21.69
CA ALA A 439 -7.81 1.82 22.32
C ALA A 439 -6.46 2.13 22.98
N PRO A 440 -6.45 2.99 24.03
CA PRO A 440 -5.20 3.44 24.67
C PRO A 440 -4.44 2.30 25.35
N GLU A 441 -5.13 1.34 25.95
CA GLU A 441 -4.52 0.17 26.60
C GLU A 441 -3.80 -0.70 25.56
N GLN A 442 -4.47 -1.05 24.46
CA GLN A 442 -3.86 -1.81 23.36
C GLN A 442 -2.72 -1.03 22.68
N THR A 443 -2.79 0.29 22.68
CA THR A 443 -1.69 1.13 22.19
C THR A 443 -0.49 1.02 23.11
N ALA A 444 -0.68 1.11 24.42
CA ALA A 444 0.42 1.00 25.38
C ALA A 444 1.12 -0.38 25.35
N GLU A 445 0.37 -1.45 25.05
CA GLU A 445 0.91 -2.81 24.95
C GLU A 445 1.87 -3.04 23.79
N VAL A 446 1.78 -2.20 22.74
CA VAL A 446 2.57 -2.37 21.49
C VAL A 446 3.70 -1.36 21.34
N PHE A 447 3.96 -0.53 22.33
CA PHE A 447 5.12 0.34 22.36
C PHE A 447 6.00 0.03 23.57
N ASP A 448 7.31 -0.04 23.35
CA ASP A 448 8.26 -0.14 24.45
C ASP A 448 8.51 1.22 25.10
N ASP A 449 9.25 1.20 26.22
CA ASP A 449 9.59 2.40 27.02
C ASP A 449 10.47 3.43 26.26
N GLN A 450 11.04 3.05 25.13
CA GLN A 450 11.82 3.95 24.26
C GLN A 450 11.02 4.40 23.03
N GLY A 451 9.73 4.07 22.97
CA GLY A 451 8.82 4.48 21.89
C GLY A 451 8.98 3.70 20.58
N PHE A 452 9.56 2.50 20.63
CA PHE A 452 9.56 1.60 19.49
C PHE A 452 8.28 0.78 19.43
N TYR A 453 7.70 0.68 18.25
CA TYR A 453 6.57 -0.22 18.00
C TYR A 453 7.04 -1.68 17.97
N CYS A 454 6.45 -2.51 18.81
CA CYS A 454 6.71 -3.94 18.94
C CYS A 454 5.87 -4.71 17.91
N SER A 455 6.50 -5.19 16.84
CA SER A 455 5.76 -5.78 15.71
C SER A 455 5.26 -7.20 15.96
N GLY A 456 5.90 -7.92 16.88
CA GLY A 456 5.69 -9.35 17.06
C GLY A 456 6.27 -10.21 15.93
N ASP A 457 6.97 -9.60 14.96
CA ASP A 457 7.66 -10.31 13.91
C ASP A 457 9.05 -10.76 14.39
N ALA A 458 9.38 -12.03 14.17
CA ALA A 458 10.72 -12.53 14.36
C ALA A 458 11.59 -12.18 13.17
N ILE A 459 12.75 -11.59 13.45
CA ILE A 459 13.71 -11.13 12.45
C ILE A 459 15.11 -11.62 12.85
N LYS A 460 15.90 -12.01 11.87
CA LYS A 460 17.30 -12.37 12.08
C LYS A 460 18.22 -11.63 11.11
N LEU A 461 19.49 -11.55 11.46
CA LEU A 461 20.52 -11.06 10.53
C LEU A 461 20.65 -12.02 9.36
N ALA A 462 20.89 -11.50 8.17
CA ALA A 462 21.21 -12.30 6.99
C ALA A 462 22.54 -13.03 7.17
N ASP A 463 23.51 -12.37 7.81
CA ASP A 463 24.77 -12.93 8.29
C ASP A 463 25.09 -12.34 9.68
N PRO A 464 25.18 -13.17 10.75
CA PRO A 464 25.52 -12.69 12.08
C PRO A 464 26.88 -12.01 12.19
N HIS A 465 27.83 -12.33 11.29
CA HIS A 465 29.17 -11.74 11.26
C HIS A 465 29.23 -10.45 10.43
N GLN A 466 28.21 -10.20 9.62
CA GLN A 466 28.11 -9.04 8.73
C GLN A 466 26.72 -8.40 8.82
N PRO A 467 26.35 -7.76 9.95
CA PRO A 467 24.99 -7.22 10.15
C PRO A 467 24.56 -6.22 9.07
N GLN A 468 25.53 -5.52 8.45
CA GLN A 468 25.30 -4.57 7.35
C GLN A 468 24.74 -5.24 6.08
N LEU A 469 24.77 -6.56 5.96
CA LEU A 469 24.10 -7.28 4.85
C LEU A 469 22.57 -7.26 4.99
N GLY A 470 22.05 -6.92 6.17
CA GLY A 470 20.61 -6.71 6.40
C GLY A 470 19.91 -7.87 7.07
N LEU A 471 18.61 -7.88 6.89
CA LEU A 471 17.66 -8.63 7.70
C LEU A 471 16.90 -9.68 6.90
N MET A 472 16.58 -10.78 7.58
CA MET A 472 15.72 -11.87 7.09
C MET A 472 14.48 -12.00 7.99
N PHE A 473 13.34 -12.28 7.38
CA PHE A 473 12.13 -12.65 8.12
C PHE A 473 12.27 -14.05 8.70
N ASP A 474 11.89 -14.24 9.97
CA ASP A 474 12.05 -15.49 10.72
C ASP A 474 10.73 -15.98 11.38
N GLY A 475 9.59 -15.54 10.85
CA GLY A 475 8.27 -15.94 11.34
C GLY A 475 7.64 -14.94 12.31
N ARG A 476 6.71 -15.42 13.14
CA ARG A 476 6.07 -14.63 14.20
C ARG A 476 6.54 -15.14 15.55
N ILE A 477 6.79 -14.23 16.49
CA ILE A 477 7.17 -14.61 17.87
C ILE A 477 6.11 -15.53 18.50
N ALA A 478 4.83 -15.21 18.34
CA ALA A 478 3.73 -15.96 18.96
C ALA A 478 3.39 -17.32 18.29
N GLU A 479 3.91 -17.63 17.11
CA GLU A 479 3.56 -18.87 16.37
C GLU A 479 4.41 -20.08 16.77
N ASP A 480 5.54 -19.87 17.40
CA ASP A 480 6.47 -20.95 17.80
C ASP A 480 6.04 -21.70 19.07
N PHE A 481 4.93 -21.28 19.71
CA PHE A 481 4.42 -21.92 20.95
C PHE A 481 3.33 -22.98 20.72
N LYS A 482 3.18 -23.50 19.49
CA LYS A 482 2.20 -24.57 19.23
C LYS A 482 2.85 -25.91 18.98
#